data_1e525c1b7f320448b627949947f2e8c7
#
_entry.id   1e525c1b7f320448b627949947f2e8c7
#
_cell.length_a   1.000
_cell.length_b   1.000
_cell.length_c   1.000
_cell.angle_alpha   90.00
_cell.angle_beta   90.00
_cell.angle_gamma   90.00
#
_symmetry.space_group_name_H-M   'P 1'
#
loop_
_entity.id
_entity.type
_entity.pdbx_description
1 polymer ?
#
loop_
_entity_poly.entity_id
_entity_poly.type
_entity_poly.pdbx_seq_one_letter_code
_entity_poly.pdbx_strand_id
1 'polypeptide(L)'
;MSLLFKASAAAFLFPLLMHFSYAADVQPIAQDLNGQEQSVQLIRNATVKVKYNGVTFLVDPMLAPKGAYPGFTGTLHSEIRNPTIPLTLRIQEILNGVDAVLLTHTHEDHWDKFAQQYIPKEMPIFVQNKADEDLLKSQEFKKVRILENGTNFKGVSLYRTFGQHGSDVIWKYDYLRKALGSSIGFVLKAPGQEPIYICL
;
A
#
# COMPACT_ATOMS: atom_id res chain seq x y z
N MET A 1 32.76 -69.20 36.34
CA MET A 1 32.95 -68.51 35.08
C MET A 1 31.84 -67.43 34.98
N SER A 2 32.21 -66.21 35.34
CA SER A 2 31.26 -65.08 35.37
C SER A 2 31.65 -64.12 34.26
N LEU A 3 30.74 -63.89 33.30
CA LEU A 3 30.89 -62.90 32.24
C LEU A 3 30.19 -61.61 32.67
N LEU A 4 30.99 -60.58 32.91
CA LEU A 4 30.56 -59.23 33.14
C LEU A 4 30.27 -58.56 31.77
N PHE A 5 29.00 -58.18 31.51
CA PHE A 5 28.65 -57.30 30.40
C PHE A 5 28.81 -55.85 30.86
N LYS A 6 29.70 -55.12 30.23
CA LYS A 6 29.84 -53.69 30.34
C LYS A 6 28.82 -53.01 29.40
N ALA A 7 27.86 -52.31 29.94
CA ALA A 7 26.97 -51.46 29.21
C ALA A 7 27.65 -50.10 28.93
N SER A 8 27.92 -49.80 27.66
CA SER A 8 28.32 -48.46 27.20
C SER A 8 27.11 -47.56 27.03
N ALA A 9 26.99 -46.50 27.80
CA ALA A 9 26.02 -45.48 27.60
C ALA A 9 26.51 -44.52 26.48
N ALA A 10 25.85 -44.57 25.34
CA ALA A 10 26.04 -43.57 24.27
C ALA A 10 25.18 -42.37 24.58
N ALA A 11 25.79 -41.26 24.96
CA ALA A 11 25.11 -39.98 25.10
C ALA A 11 24.83 -39.41 23.71
N PHE A 12 23.56 -39.39 23.32
CA PHE A 12 23.07 -38.64 22.16
C PHE A 12 23.03 -37.15 22.49
N LEU A 13 23.98 -36.38 21.97
CA LEU A 13 23.90 -34.92 21.93
C LEU A 13 22.87 -34.55 20.84
N PHE A 14 21.67 -34.12 21.25
CA PHE A 14 20.75 -33.42 20.38
C PHE A 14 21.27 -32.01 20.15
N PRO A 15 21.49 -31.55 18.89
CA PRO A 15 21.74 -30.15 18.64
C PRO A 15 20.46 -29.37 18.89
N LEU A 16 20.51 -28.49 19.86
CA LEU A 16 19.48 -27.49 20.14
C LEU A 16 19.44 -26.50 18.96
N LEU A 17 18.55 -26.74 17.99
CA LEU A 17 18.25 -25.79 16.92
C LEU A 17 17.59 -24.57 17.55
N MET A 18 18.38 -23.55 17.85
CA MET A 18 17.86 -22.23 18.16
C MET A 18 17.19 -21.68 16.89
N HIS A 19 15.86 -21.70 16.89
CA HIS A 19 15.08 -20.94 15.92
C HIS A 19 15.22 -19.47 16.31
N PHE A 20 16.11 -18.75 15.64
CA PHE A 20 16.08 -17.29 15.64
C PHE A 20 14.85 -16.86 14.84
N SER A 21 13.75 -16.60 15.54
CA SER A 21 12.66 -15.82 14.98
C SER A 21 13.16 -14.39 14.79
N TYR A 22 13.58 -14.06 13.57
CA TYR A 22 13.71 -12.68 13.15
C TYR A 22 12.30 -12.09 13.04
N ALA A 23 11.70 -11.75 14.17
CA ALA A 23 10.73 -10.67 14.19
C ALA A 23 11.56 -9.40 13.98
N ALA A 24 11.63 -8.92 12.75
CA ALA A 24 12.11 -7.57 12.49
C ALA A 24 11.12 -6.65 13.19
N ASP A 25 11.52 -6.18 14.36
CA ASP A 25 10.85 -5.09 15.07
C ASP A 25 11.09 -3.84 14.23
N VAL A 26 10.26 -3.64 13.18
CA VAL A 26 10.28 -2.45 12.36
C VAL A 26 9.70 -1.34 13.22
N GLN A 27 10.56 -0.77 14.06
CA GLN A 27 10.24 0.46 14.77
C GLN A 27 9.94 1.53 13.71
N PRO A 28 8.82 2.25 13.81
CA PRO A 28 8.58 3.37 12.94
C PRO A 28 9.71 4.39 13.13
N ILE A 29 10.40 4.73 12.06
CA ILE A 29 11.41 5.79 12.07
C ILE A 29 10.62 7.10 12.24
N ALA A 30 10.35 7.47 13.49
CA ALA A 30 9.84 8.78 13.85
C ALA A 30 11.03 9.68 14.11
N GLN A 31 11.41 10.50 13.15
CA GLN A 31 12.24 11.67 13.42
C GLN A 31 11.33 12.90 13.46
N ASP A 32 11.14 13.43 14.64
CA ASP A 32 10.51 14.73 14.85
C ASP A 32 11.51 15.83 14.44
N LEU A 33 11.40 16.32 13.22
CA LEU A 33 12.26 17.39 12.71
C LEU A 33 11.69 18.79 12.93
N ASN A 34 10.49 18.97 13.50
CA ASN A 34 9.94 20.27 13.91
C ASN A 34 8.65 20.16 14.74
N GLY A 35 8.53 19.13 15.61
CA GLY A 35 7.31 18.94 16.42
C GLY A 35 6.11 18.39 15.65
N GLN A 36 6.26 18.06 14.36
CA GLN A 36 5.22 17.44 13.53
C GLN A 36 5.63 15.99 13.22
N GLU A 37 4.94 15.06 13.84
CA GLU A 37 5.16 13.62 13.64
C GLU A 37 4.91 13.25 12.17
N GLN A 38 5.94 12.70 11.50
CA GLN A 38 5.82 12.06 10.20
C GLN A 38 5.78 10.54 10.38
N SER A 39 4.86 9.87 9.71
CA SER A 39 4.82 8.41 9.73
C SER A 39 4.31 7.83 8.43
N VAL A 40 4.85 6.67 8.08
CA VAL A 40 4.37 5.84 6.96
C VAL A 40 4.02 4.48 7.52
N GLN A 41 2.76 4.08 7.38
CA GLN A 41 2.26 2.79 7.83
C GLN A 41 1.83 1.97 6.61
N LEU A 42 2.51 0.85 6.37
CA LEU A 42 2.06 -0.13 5.39
C LEU A 42 0.84 -0.87 5.95
N ILE A 43 -0.29 -0.76 5.27
CA ILE A 43 -1.52 -1.50 5.59
C ILE A 43 -1.49 -2.87 4.91
N ARG A 44 -1.27 -2.87 3.60
CA ARG A 44 -0.97 -4.00 2.72
C ARG A 44 -0.47 -3.45 1.39
N ASN A 45 -0.02 -4.30 0.47
CA ASN A 45 0.31 -3.90 -0.89
C ASN A 45 -0.98 -3.53 -1.67
N ALA A 46 -1.12 -2.37 -2.27
CA ALA A 46 -0.28 -1.18 -2.36
C ALA A 46 -0.73 -0.09 -1.35
N THR A 47 -1.57 -0.45 -0.36
CA THR A 47 -2.21 0.51 0.56
C THR A 47 -1.24 0.98 1.65
N VAL A 48 -0.96 2.27 1.68
CA VAL A 48 -0.20 2.90 2.76
C VAL A 48 -0.95 4.08 3.36
N LYS A 49 -0.76 4.28 4.67
CA LYS A 49 -1.27 5.46 5.41
C LYS A 49 -0.08 6.34 5.75
N VAL A 50 -0.10 7.60 5.30
CA VAL A 50 1.00 8.55 5.45
C VAL A 50 0.52 9.74 6.25
N LYS A 51 1.18 10.02 7.38
CA LYS A 51 1.00 11.26 8.15
C LYS A 51 2.15 12.20 7.81
N TYR A 52 1.84 13.38 7.33
CA TYR A 52 2.81 14.37 6.88
C TYR A 52 2.32 15.77 7.14
N ASN A 53 3.10 16.58 7.86
CA ASN A 53 2.74 17.94 8.24
C ASN A 53 1.35 18.07 8.88
N GLY A 54 1.01 17.15 9.78
CA GLY A 54 -0.30 17.11 10.45
C GLY A 54 -1.47 16.66 9.59
N VAL A 55 -1.24 16.33 8.31
CA VAL A 55 -2.25 15.80 7.37
C VAL A 55 -2.04 14.30 7.19
N THR A 56 -3.12 13.54 7.19
CA THR A 56 -3.07 12.09 7.00
C THR A 56 -3.67 11.70 5.65
N PHE A 57 -2.88 11.07 4.82
CA PHE A 57 -3.25 10.55 3.52
C PHE A 57 -3.39 9.02 3.56
N LEU A 58 -4.41 8.49 2.88
CA LEU A 58 -4.51 7.08 2.56
C LEU A 58 -4.23 6.90 1.07
N VAL A 59 -3.24 6.08 0.73
CA VAL A 59 -2.81 5.85 -0.66
C VAL A 59 -3.29 4.49 -1.11
N ASP A 60 -3.87 4.42 -2.30
CA ASP A 60 -4.30 3.20 -3.01
C ASP A 60 -5.04 2.20 -2.10
N PRO A 61 -6.24 2.56 -1.60
CA PRO A 61 -6.95 1.75 -0.64
C PRO A 61 -7.54 0.47 -1.26
N MET A 62 -6.91 -0.67 -0.98
CA MET A 62 -7.45 -2.01 -1.21
C MET A 62 -7.92 -2.58 0.13
N LEU A 63 -9.23 -2.53 0.42
CA LEU A 63 -9.80 -2.80 1.74
C LEU A 63 -10.58 -4.13 1.83
N ALA A 64 -10.64 -4.91 0.77
CA ALA A 64 -11.33 -6.20 0.75
C ALA A 64 -10.68 -7.24 1.68
N PRO A 65 -11.40 -8.25 2.15
CA PRO A 65 -10.81 -9.39 2.84
C PRO A 65 -9.87 -10.17 1.93
N LYS A 66 -8.94 -10.93 2.54
CA LYS A 66 -8.05 -11.84 1.80
C LYS A 66 -8.84 -12.71 0.83
N GLY A 67 -8.34 -12.82 -0.41
CA GLY A 67 -8.90 -13.67 -1.44
C GLY A 67 -10.25 -13.24 -2.01
N ALA A 68 -10.66 -11.98 -1.80
CA ALA A 68 -11.95 -11.48 -2.29
C ALA A 68 -12.06 -11.52 -3.81
N TYR A 69 -10.96 -11.28 -4.53
CA TYR A 69 -10.92 -11.19 -5.98
C TYR A 69 -10.12 -12.32 -6.61
N PRO A 70 -10.41 -12.73 -7.85
CA PRO A 70 -9.55 -13.65 -8.59
C PRO A 70 -8.17 -13.00 -8.81
N GLY A 71 -7.15 -13.80 -9.11
CA GLY A 71 -5.88 -13.27 -9.61
C GLY A 71 -6.05 -12.72 -11.04
N PHE A 72 -5.07 -11.93 -11.48
CA PHE A 72 -5.11 -11.30 -12.79
C PHE A 72 -4.82 -12.31 -13.91
N THR A 73 -5.84 -12.64 -14.70
CA THR A 73 -5.72 -13.61 -15.79
C THR A 73 -4.61 -13.21 -16.77
N GLY A 74 -3.76 -14.18 -17.12
CA GLY A 74 -2.63 -13.97 -18.02
C GLY A 74 -1.33 -13.49 -17.36
N THR A 75 -1.33 -13.34 -16.03
CA THR A 75 -0.12 -13.06 -15.24
C THR A 75 0.42 -14.33 -14.59
N LEU A 76 1.67 -14.28 -14.14
CA LEU A 76 2.27 -15.36 -13.36
C LEU A 76 1.50 -15.55 -12.05
N HIS A 77 1.23 -16.81 -11.69
CA HIS A 77 0.44 -17.16 -10.49
C HIS A 77 -0.97 -16.57 -10.45
N SER A 78 -1.62 -16.47 -11.61
CA SER A 78 -3.00 -15.95 -11.74
C SER A 78 -4.06 -16.79 -11.00
N GLU A 79 -3.70 -17.99 -10.53
CA GLU A 79 -4.53 -18.81 -9.64
C GLU A 79 -4.60 -18.27 -8.20
N ILE A 80 -3.64 -17.43 -7.79
CA ILE A 80 -3.63 -16.83 -6.44
C ILE A 80 -4.61 -15.67 -6.39
N ARG A 81 -5.59 -15.79 -5.50
CA ARG A 81 -6.61 -14.76 -5.31
C ARG A 81 -6.07 -13.54 -4.54
N ASN A 82 -6.54 -12.37 -4.92
CA ASN A 82 -6.21 -11.09 -4.28
C ASN A 82 -7.29 -10.61 -3.29
N PRO A 83 -6.92 -9.85 -2.27
CA PRO A 83 -5.57 -9.64 -1.74
C PRO A 83 -4.98 -10.93 -1.15
N THR A 84 -3.66 -11.07 -1.18
CA THR A 84 -2.98 -12.30 -0.72
C THR A 84 -2.86 -12.39 0.80
N ILE A 85 -2.98 -11.27 1.50
CA ILE A 85 -2.92 -11.19 2.98
C ILE A 85 -4.19 -10.54 3.55
N PRO A 86 -4.62 -10.88 4.78
CA PRO A 86 -5.73 -10.20 5.43
C PRO A 86 -5.35 -8.76 5.82
N LEU A 87 -6.35 -7.92 6.09
CA LEU A 87 -6.14 -6.68 6.83
C LEU A 87 -5.77 -7.02 8.27
N THR A 88 -4.76 -6.34 8.81
CA THR A 88 -4.35 -6.45 10.21
C THR A 88 -5.13 -5.49 11.13
N LEU A 89 -5.79 -4.49 10.52
CA LEU A 89 -6.61 -3.49 11.19
C LEU A 89 -8.05 -3.54 10.62
N ARG A 90 -9.01 -3.11 11.43
CA ARG A 90 -10.38 -2.90 10.93
C ARG A 90 -10.42 -1.71 9.98
N ILE A 91 -11.32 -1.73 9.00
CA ILE A 91 -11.45 -0.65 8.00
C ILE A 91 -11.66 0.72 8.69
N GLN A 92 -12.46 0.76 9.76
CA GLN A 92 -12.70 1.99 10.53
C GLN A 92 -11.42 2.54 11.17
N GLU A 93 -10.50 1.67 11.61
CA GLU A 93 -9.20 2.08 12.17
C GLU A 93 -8.27 2.60 11.07
N ILE A 94 -8.30 1.97 9.90
CA ILE A 94 -7.55 2.45 8.72
C ILE A 94 -8.04 3.85 8.32
N LEU A 95 -9.35 4.06 8.26
CA LEU A 95 -9.96 5.32 7.83
C LEU A 95 -9.94 6.41 8.91
N ASN A 96 -9.71 6.05 10.17
CA ASN A 96 -9.70 7.02 11.26
C ASN A 96 -8.61 8.08 11.06
N GLY A 97 -9.02 9.35 11.09
CA GLY A 97 -8.13 10.50 10.94
C GLY A 97 -7.60 10.71 9.52
N VAL A 98 -8.07 9.98 8.49
CA VAL A 98 -7.70 10.24 7.09
C VAL A 98 -8.34 11.53 6.62
N ASP A 99 -7.52 12.45 6.08
CA ASP A 99 -7.93 13.75 5.54
C ASP A 99 -8.21 13.70 4.04
N ALA A 100 -7.47 12.86 3.30
CA ALA A 100 -7.64 12.67 1.87
C ALA A 100 -7.12 11.32 1.40
N VAL A 101 -7.61 10.87 0.24
CA VAL A 101 -7.10 9.71 -0.50
C VAL A 101 -6.25 10.21 -1.67
N LEU A 102 -5.08 9.59 -1.86
CA LEU A 102 -4.24 9.74 -3.04
C LEU A 102 -4.33 8.43 -3.84
N LEU A 103 -4.71 8.52 -5.09
CA LEU A 103 -4.93 7.35 -5.94
C LEU A 103 -3.99 7.37 -7.14
N THR A 104 -3.07 6.39 -7.20
CA THR A 104 -2.09 6.30 -8.31
C THR A 104 -2.78 5.94 -9.62
N HIS A 105 -3.75 5.03 -9.56
CA HIS A 105 -4.63 4.61 -10.65
C HIS A 105 -5.80 3.77 -10.11
N THR A 106 -6.74 3.37 -10.96
CA THR A 106 -8.01 2.77 -10.55
C THR A 106 -8.12 1.26 -10.78
N HIS A 107 -7.00 0.53 -10.88
CA HIS A 107 -7.06 -0.93 -10.90
C HIS A 107 -7.56 -1.49 -9.55
N GLU A 108 -8.13 -2.71 -9.58
CA GLU A 108 -8.80 -3.31 -8.42
C GLU A 108 -7.89 -3.50 -7.21
N ASP A 109 -6.58 -3.68 -7.41
CA ASP A 109 -5.57 -3.79 -6.35
C ASP A 109 -5.14 -2.44 -5.74
N HIS A 110 -5.62 -1.31 -6.31
CA HIS A 110 -5.39 0.05 -5.83
C HIS A 110 -6.69 0.76 -5.42
N TRP A 111 -7.82 0.39 -6.04
CA TRP A 111 -9.13 0.99 -5.80
C TRP A 111 -10.23 -0.06 -5.86
N ASP A 112 -10.43 -0.80 -4.78
CA ASP A 112 -11.33 -1.92 -4.75
C ASP A 112 -12.79 -1.55 -4.38
N LYS A 113 -13.70 -2.52 -4.53
CA LYS A 113 -15.13 -2.35 -4.20
C LYS A 113 -15.36 -2.05 -2.71
N PHE A 114 -14.50 -2.56 -1.81
CA PHE A 114 -14.60 -2.26 -0.39
C PHE A 114 -14.18 -0.82 -0.10
N ALA A 115 -13.13 -0.31 -0.72
CA ALA A 115 -12.78 1.11 -0.66
C ALA A 115 -13.95 1.98 -1.14
N GLN A 116 -14.55 1.64 -2.28
CA GLN A 116 -15.72 2.35 -2.82
C GLN A 116 -16.91 2.34 -1.85
N GLN A 117 -17.11 1.29 -1.09
CA GLN A 117 -18.22 1.14 -0.15
C GLN A 117 -17.96 1.85 1.19
N TYR A 118 -16.74 1.74 1.74
CA TYR A 118 -16.46 2.17 3.12
C TYR A 118 -15.86 3.56 3.22
N ILE A 119 -15.23 4.09 2.17
CA ILE A 119 -14.72 5.46 2.17
C ILE A 119 -15.90 6.43 2.08
N PRO A 120 -15.97 7.44 2.99
CA PRO A 120 -17.03 8.43 2.96
C PRO A 120 -17.10 9.16 1.62
N LYS A 121 -18.29 9.35 1.07
CA LYS A 121 -18.48 10.01 -0.24
C LYS A 121 -18.02 11.46 -0.27
N GLU A 122 -17.88 12.10 0.89
CA GLU A 122 -17.32 13.44 1.06
C GLU A 122 -15.80 13.47 1.25
N MET A 123 -15.12 12.31 1.23
CA MET A 123 -13.66 12.24 1.32
C MET A 123 -13.02 12.94 0.12
N PRO A 124 -12.09 13.88 0.33
CA PRO A 124 -11.27 14.41 -0.75
C PRO A 124 -10.43 13.31 -1.38
N ILE A 125 -10.48 13.17 -2.71
CA ILE A 125 -9.70 12.17 -3.44
C ILE A 125 -8.96 12.86 -4.58
N PHE A 126 -7.66 12.62 -4.68
CA PHE A 126 -6.82 13.10 -5.77
C PHE A 126 -6.51 11.95 -6.71
N VAL A 127 -6.75 12.16 -8.00
CA VAL A 127 -6.60 11.17 -9.08
C VAL A 127 -5.68 11.70 -10.19
N GLN A 128 -5.25 10.81 -11.08
CA GLN A 128 -4.27 11.18 -12.12
C GLN A 128 -4.87 11.92 -13.32
N ASN A 129 -6.13 11.60 -13.71
CA ASN A 129 -6.70 12.05 -14.98
C ASN A 129 -8.23 12.16 -14.93
N LYS A 130 -8.79 12.63 -16.05
CA LYS A 130 -10.24 12.84 -16.20
C LYS A 130 -11.06 11.54 -16.18
N ALA A 131 -10.52 10.46 -16.72
CA ALA A 131 -11.22 9.17 -16.72
C ALA A 131 -11.41 8.62 -15.30
N ASP A 132 -10.38 8.72 -14.48
CA ASP A 132 -10.46 8.33 -13.05
C ASP A 132 -11.40 9.26 -12.28
N GLU A 133 -11.35 10.57 -12.56
CA GLU A 133 -12.29 11.52 -11.95
C GLU A 133 -13.73 11.16 -12.27
N ASP A 134 -14.04 10.88 -13.54
CA ASP A 134 -15.39 10.53 -13.97
C ASP A 134 -15.84 9.19 -13.38
N LEU A 135 -14.95 8.21 -13.33
CA LEU A 135 -15.22 6.92 -12.70
C LEU A 135 -15.61 7.11 -11.23
N LEU A 136 -14.81 7.84 -10.44
CA LEU A 136 -15.10 8.02 -9.02
C LEU A 136 -16.36 8.87 -8.80
N LYS A 137 -16.63 9.87 -9.64
CA LYS A 137 -17.88 10.65 -9.60
C LYS A 137 -19.10 9.78 -9.92
N SER A 138 -18.98 8.82 -10.86
CA SER A 138 -20.04 7.85 -11.13
C SER A 138 -20.31 6.90 -9.94
N GLN A 139 -19.31 6.73 -9.06
CA GLN A 139 -19.41 6.00 -7.79
C GLN A 139 -19.87 6.91 -6.63
N GLU A 140 -20.41 8.10 -6.94
CA GLU A 140 -21.00 9.09 -6.02
C GLU A 140 -20.01 9.84 -5.12
N PHE A 141 -18.70 9.77 -5.34
CA PHE A 141 -17.73 10.59 -4.62
C PHE A 141 -17.84 12.05 -5.05
N LYS A 142 -17.96 12.95 -4.05
CA LYS A 142 -18.30 14.37 -4.29
C LYS A 142 -17.08 15.27 -4.44
N LYS A 143 -15.93 14.89 -3.86
CA LYS A 143 -14.73 15.74 -3.78
C LYS A 143 -13.54 15.08 -4.51
N VAL A 144 -13.76 14.69 -5.76
CA VAL A 144 -12.71 14.13 -6.61
C VAL A 144 -12.05 15.24 -7.42
N ARG A 145 -10.72 15.27 -7.45
CA ARG A 145 -9.93 16.26 -8.17
C ARG A 145 -8.77 15.59 -8.91
N ILE A 146 -8.53 16.03 -10.15
CA ILE A 146 -7.30 15.69 -10.87
C ILE A 146 -6.15 16.41 -10.17
N LEU A 147 -5.09 15.67 -9.80
CA LEU A 147 -3.93 16.25 -9.16
C LEU A 147 -3.10 17.05 -10.16
N GLU A 148 -2.98 18.33 -9.91
CA GLU A 148 -2.06 19.23 -10.59
C GLU A 148 -0.83 19.49 -9.71
N ASN A 149 0.35 19.66 -10.35
CA ASN A 149 1.59 19.91 -9.61
C ASN A 149 1.53 21.21 -8.80
N GLY A 150 1.89 21.12 -7.52
CA GLY A 150 1.82 22.25 -6.60
C GLY A 150 0.45 22.45 -5.95
N THR A 151 -0.50 21.50 -6.13
CA THR A 151 -1.78 21.55 -5.41
C THR A 151 -1.53 21.61 -3.90
N ASN A 152 -2.00 22.67 -3.24
CA ASN A 152 -1.96 22.78 -1.78
C ASN A 152 -3.18 22.12 -1.15
N PHE A 153 -2.93 21.21 -0.20
CA PHE A 153 -3.97 20.59 0.63
C PHE A 153 -3.57 20.68 2.10
N LYS A 154 -4.25 21.53 2.86
CA LYS A 154 -4.01 21.75 4.30
C LYS A 154 -2.55 22.04 4.64
N GLY A 155 -1.85 22.83 3.82
CA GLY A 155 -0.43 23.19 4.03
C GLY A 155 0.58 22.20 3.46
N VAL A 156 0.13 21.10 2.87
CA VAL A 156 0.97 20.17 2.11
C VAL A 156 0.85 20.45 0.62
N SER A 157 1.96 20.69 -0.04
CA SER A 157 2.05 20.82 -1.51
C SER A 157 2.20 19.43 -2.12
N LEU A 158 1.25 19.06 -2.95
CA LEU A 158 1.18 17.77 -3.63
C LEU A 158 1.71 17.91 -5.06
N TYR A 159 2.58 17.00 -5.45
CA TYR A 159 3.06 16.87 -6.84
C TYR A 159 2.86 15.44 -7.29
N ARG A 160 2.62 15.29 -8.59
CA ARG A 160 2.59 13.98 -9.24
C ARG A 160 3.87 13.74 -10.03
N THR A 161 4.31 12.49 -10.07
CA THR A 161 5.33 12.01 -11.01
C THR A 161 4.69 11.13 -12.07
N PHE A 162 5.37 10.94 -13.19
CA PHE A 162 4.92 9.96 -14.18
C PHE A 162 5.32 8.57 -13.73
N GLY A 163 4.43 7.58 -13.96
CA GLY A 163 4.69 6.17 -13.80
C GLY A 163 4.30 5.42 -15.08
N GLN A 164 5.11 4.44 -15.44
CA GLN A 164 4.81 3.50 -16.50
C GLN A 164 4.34 2.19 -15.86
N HIS A 165 3.12 1.79 -16.16
CA HIS A 165 2.58 0.52 -15.67
C HIS A 165 3.06 -0.63 -16.56
N GLY A 166 4.05 -1.39 -16.09
CA GLY A 166 4.69 -2.47 -16.84
C GLY A 166 6.02 -2.10 -17.48
N SER A 167 6.67 -3.08 -18.11
CA SER A 167 7.99 -2.89 -18.75
C SER A 167 7.91 -2.16 -20.09
N ASP A 168 9.05 -1.61 -20.53
CA ASP A 168 9.17 -0.98 -21.87
C ASP A 168 8.78 -1.91 -23.01
N VAL A 169 8.96 -3.22 -22.85
CA VAL A 169 8.55 -4.23 -23.85
C VAL A 169 7.04 -4.26 -23.99
N ILE A 170 6.32 -4.27 -22.85
CA ILE A 170 4.85 -4.27 -22.81
C ILE A 170 4.30 -2.97 -23.42
N TRP A 171 4.92 -1.85 -23.13
CA TRP A 171 4.49 -0.53 -23.60
C TRP A 171 4.63 -0.32 -25.11
N LYS A 172 5.39 -1.16 -25.81
CA LYS A 172 5.45 -1.16 -27.29
C LYS A 172 4.16 -1.65 -27.94
N TYR A 173 3.32 -2.39 -27.20
CA TYR A 173 2.07 -2.94 -27.72
C TYR A 173 0.88 -2.08 -27.28
N ASP A 174 0.26 -1.37 -28.22
CA ASP A 174 -0.85 -0.44 -27.94
C ASP A 174 -1.99 -1.04 -27.13
N TYR A 175 -2.35 -2.31 -27.41
CA TYR A 175 -3.43 -2.98 -26.69
C TYR A 175 -3.08 -3.27 -25.23
N LEU A 176 -1.82 -3.62 -24.92
CA LEU A 176 -1.36 -3.82 -23.55
C LEU A 176 -1.24 -2.48 -22.82
N ARG A 177 -0.69 -1.46 -23.47
CA ARG A 177 -0.61 -0.11 -22.91
C ARG A 177 -1.99 0.44 -22.55
N LYS A 178 -3.01 0.21 -23.41
CA LYS A 178 -4.39 0.60 -23.12
C LYS A 178 -5.01 -0.21 -21.98
N ALA A 179 -4.72 -1.50 -21.90
CA ALA A 179 -5.24 -2.37 -20.85
C ALA A 179 -4.62 -2.07 -19.47
N LEU A 180 -3.31 -1.79 -19.44
CA LEU A 180 -2.60 -1.47 -18.20
C LEU A 180 -2.83 -0.02 -17.74
N GLY A 181 -3.05 0.89 -18.69
CA GLY A 181 -3.21 2.32 -18.38
C GLY A 181 -1.92 2.98 -17.88
N SER A 182 -2.05 4.22 -17.43
CA SER A 182 -0.99 4.98 -16.78
C SER A 182 -1.14 4.90 -15.26
N SER A 183 -0.04 5.11 -14.56
CA SER A 183 -0.02 5.33 -13.10
C SER A 183 0.77 6.59 -12.79
N ILE A 184 0.64 7.09 -11.57
CA ILE A 184 1.45 8.21 -11.06
C ILE A 184 2.01 7.86 -9.70
N GLY A 185 3.11 8.53 -9.34
CA GLY A 185 3.55 8.61 -7.95
C GLY A 185 3.24 9.99 -7.37
N PHE A 186 3.48 10.17 -6.08
CA PHE A 186 3.24 11.43 -5.37
C PHE A 186 4.50 11.92 -4.69
N VAL A 187 4.69 13.25 -4.69
CA VAL A 187 5.66 13.93 -3.83
C VAL A 187 4.90 14.87 -2.91
N LEU A 188 5.07 14.68 -1.61
CA LEU A 188 4.52 15.54 -0.56
C LEU A 188 5.61 16.49 -0.08
N LYS A 189 5.32 17.80 -0.05
CA LYS A 189 6.24 18.82 0.44
C LYS A 189 5.54 19.77 1.40
N ALA A 190 6.24 20.14 2.49
CA ALA A 190 5.81 21.18 3.40
C ALA A 190 7.03 21.99 3.87
N PRO A 191 6.85 23.28 4.25
CA PRO A 191 7.95 24.09 4.76
C PRO A 191 8.61 23.46 5.99
N GLY A 192 9.94 23.40 5.98
CA GLY A 192 10.72 22.87 7.10
C GLY A 192 10.69 21.36 7.29
N GLN A 193 10.15 20.62 6.33
CA GLN A 193 10.08 19.15 6.37
C GLN A 193 10.72 18.53 5.13
N GLU A 194 11.36 17.37 5.29
CA GLU A 194 11.88 16.60 4.17
C GLU A 194 10.73 16.06 3.31
N PRO A 195 10.83 16.14 1.97
CA PRO A 195 9.80 15.63 1.09
C PRO A 195 9.65 14.10 1.20
N ILE A 196 8.40 13.62 1.11
CA ILE A 196 8.11 12.19 0.96
C ILE A 196 7.77 11.91 -0.50
N TYR A 197 8.45 10.92 -1.09
CA TYR A 197 8.10 10.37 -2.40
C TYR A 197 7.41 9.02 -2.22
N ILE A 198 6.25 8.85 -2.86
CA ILE A 198 5.43 7.63 -2.84
C ILE A 198 5.32 7.13 -4.28
N CYS A 199 5.80 5.91 -4.50
CA CYS A 199 5.70 5.18 -5.77
C CYS A 199 5.25 3.75 -5.45
N LEU A 200 4.09 3.34 -5.97
CA LEU A 200 3.45 2.05 -5.68
C LEU A 200 3.16 1.30 -6.98
#